data_b9ad168422010b490938b81a48cc146a
#
_entry.id   b9ad168422010b490938b81a48cc146a
#
_cell.length_a   1.000
_cell.length_b   1.000
_cell.length_c   1.000
_cell.angle_alpha   90.00
_cell.angle_beta   90.00
_cell.angle_gamma   90.00
#
_symmetry.space_group_name_H-M   'P 1'
#
loop_
_entity.id
_entity.type
_entity.pdbx_description
1 polymer ?
#
loop_
_entity_poly.entity_id
_entity_poly.type
_entity_poly.pdbx_seq_one_letter_code
_entity_poly.pdbx_strand_id
1 'polypeptide(L)'
;MPHPKKIALACALALAATTVLAQGHVIKDIRLEGISRTEAGTVFSHLPIRVGDTYSPELGAESLRSLYASGMFQDVQLDMDGNVLVVRVQERPTVANIHTTGISEFDAKGVEKSLRDVGLAEGFIFDRAVLDRAVQELRRQYLSRGRYSADVKVTVTPVERNRVRINIDVDEGPAAKI
;
A
#
# COMPACT_ATOMS: atom_id res chain seq x y z
N MET A 1 13.40 -73.71 21.66
CA MET A 1 13.85 -72.48 22.31
C MET A 1 14.55 -71.62 21.27
N PRO A 2 13.94 -70.53 20.76
CA PRO A 2 14.60 -69.67 19.81
C PRO A 2 15.39 -68.59 20.51
N HIS A 3 16.58 -68.29 20.00
CA HIS A 3 17.56 -67.40 20.56
C HIS A 3 17.15 -65.91 20.42
N PRO A 4 17.24 -65.08 21.49
CA PRO A 4 16.80 -63.67 21.49
C PRO A 4 17.88 -62.68 21.01
N LYS A 5 18.82 -63.08 20.15
CA LYS A 5 19.94 -62.20 19.72
C LYS A 5 19.81 -61.60 18.31
N LYS A 6 18.68 -61.82 17.61
CA LYS A 6 18.51 -61.31 16.22
C LYS A 6 17.51 -60.18 16.08
N ILE A 7 16.89 -59.68 17.17
CA ILE A 7 15.87 -58.61 17.12
C ILE A 7 16.48 -57.22 17.47
N ALA A 8 17.67 -57.15 18.02
CA ALA A 8 18.29 -55.91 18.46
C ALA A 8 19.00 -55.11 17.33
N LEU A 9 19.11 -55.67 16.11
CA LEU A 9 19.85 -54.99 15.00
C LEU A 9 18.98 -54.31 13.98
N ALA A 10 17.66 -54.41 14.10
CA ALA A 10 16.71 -53.80 13.13
C ALA A 10 16.18 -52.40 13.55
N CYS A 11 16.39 -51.95 14.78
CA CYS A 11 15.88 -50.65 15.27
C CYS A 11 16.88 -49.50 15.20
N ALA A 12 18.13 -49.75 14.79
CA ALA A 12 19.18 -48.72 14.78
C ALA A 12 19.33 -47.99 13.42
N LEU A 13 18.49 -48.31 12.42
CA LEU A 13 18.63 -47.75 11.05
C LEU A 13 17.50 -46.82 10.64
N ALA A 14 16.65 -46.40 11.56
CA ALA A 14 15.45 -45.59 11.21
C ALA A 14 15.48 -44.14 11.74
N LEU A 15 16.64 -43.60 12.18
CA LEU A 15 16.76 -42.22 12.65
C LEU A 15 17.82 -41.44 11.86
N ALA A 16 17.89 -41.65 10.53
CA ALA A 16 18.45 -40.65 9.65
C ALA A 16 17.36 -39.56 9.46
N ALA A 17 17.19 -38.71 10.50
CA ALA A 17 16.46 -37.47 10.36
C ALA A 17 17.13 -36.69 9.22
N THR A 18 16.50 -36.66 8.06
CA THR A 18 16.83 -35.73 7.00
C THR A 18 16.60 -34.34 7.55
N THR A 19 17.64 -33.76 8.11
CA THR A 19 17.72 -32.29 8.26
C THR A 19 17.70 -31.74 6.84
N VAL A 20 16.54 -31.39 6.35
CA VAL A 20 16.40 -30.47 5.22
C VAL A 20 16.99 -29.16 5.73
N LEU A 21 18.29 -29.00 5.51
CA LEU A 21 18.91 -27.69 5.60
C LEU A 21 18.14 -26.82 4.62
N ALA A 22 17.33 -25.91 5.14
CA ALA A 22 16.80 -24.81 4.37
C ALA A 22 18.02 -24.05 3.83
N GLN A 23 18.47 -24.44 2.62
CA GLN A 23 19.52 -23.71 1.92
C GLN A 23 18.93 -22.37 1.57
N GLY A 24 19.21 -21.35 2.39
CA GLY A 24 18.82 -19.99 2.10
C GLY A 24 19.38 -19.61 0.73
N HIS A 25 18.54 -19.12 -0.17
CA HIS A 25 18.96 -18.66 -1.49
C HIS A 25 19.76 -17.39 -1.36
N VAL A 26 21.06 -17.42 -1.72
CA VAL A 26 21.88 -16.22 -1.83
C VAL A 26 21.41 -15.40 -3.02
N ILE A 27 21.05 -14.16 -2.76
CA ILE A 27 20.56 -13.22 -3.77
C ILE A 27 21.74 -12.74 -4.61
N LYS A 28 21.73 -13.09 -5.91
CA LYS A 28 22.76 -12.68 -6.87
C LYS A 28 22.38 -11.43 -7.65
N ASP A 29 21.07 -11.15 -7.74
CA ASP A 29 20.53 -10.00 -8.45
C ASP A 29 19.17 -9.62 -7.87
N ILE A 30 18.78 -8.34 -8.05
CA ILE A 30 17.47 -7.82 -7.66
C ILE A 30 16.83 -7.17 -8.88
N ARG A 31 15.69 -7.71 -9.32
CA ARG A 31 14.92 -7.20 -10.45
C ARG A 31 13.71 -6.45 -9.93
N LEU A 32 13.50 -5.22 -10.43
CA LEU A 32 12.31 -4.42 -10.14
C LEU A 32 11.34 -4.48 -11.32
N GLU A 33 10.07 -4.71 -11.02
CA GLU A 33 8.99 -4.72 -12.00
C GLU A 33 7.83 -3.83 -11.53
N GLY A 34 7.15 -3.16 -12.48
CA GLY A 34 5.95 -2.36 -12.20
C GLY A 34 6.22 -0.90 -11.81
N ILE A 35 7.48 -0.45 -11.78
CA ILE A 35 7.81 0.98 -11.61
C ILE A 35 7.57 1.74 -12.92
N SER A 36 7.00 2.93 -12.82
CA SER A 36 6.76 3.82 -13.97
C SER A 36 7.13 5.28 -13.69
N ARG A 37 6.90 5.77 -12.48
CA ARG A 37 7.25 7.13 -12.03
C ARG A 37 8.36 7.12 -10.99
N THR A 38 8.37 6.10 -10.15
CA THR A 38 9.38 5.94 -9.10
C THR A 38 10.69 5.49 -9.71
N GLU A 39 11.78 6.15 -9.34
CA GLU A 39 13.13 5.75 -9.75
C GLU A 39 13.54 4.47 -9.01
N ALA A 40 14.25 3.57 -9.69
CA ALA A 40 14.73 2.32 -9.10
C ALA A 40 15.56 2.55 -7.82
N GLY A 41 16.40 3.59 -7.80
CA GLY A 41 17.20 3.98 -6.63
C GLY A 41 16.35 4.28 -5.40
N THR A 42 15.19 4.88 -5.58
CA THR A 42 14.25 5.15 -4.49
C THR A 42 13.70 3.84 -3.91
N VAL A 43 13.33 2.87 -4.76
CA VAL A 43 12.89 1.55 -4.29
C VAL A 43 13.99 0.86 -3.50
N PHE A 44 15.21 0.85 -4.03
CA PHE A 44 16.37 0.25 -3.36
C PHE A 44 16.72 0.92 -2.03
N SER A 45 16.46 2.22 -1.86
CA SER A 45 16.70 2.90 -0.58
C SER A 45 15.76 2.43 0.54
N HIS A 46 14.56 1.96 0.17
CA HIS A 46 13.57 1.39 1.09
C HIS A 46 13.68 -0.14 1.23
N LEU A 47 14.54 -0.78 0.45
CA LEU A 47 14.71 -2.23 0.48
C LEU A 47 15.90 -2.58 1.38
N PRO A 48 15.69 -3.23 2.54
CA PRO A 48 16.79 -3.63 3.43
C PRO A 48 17.67 -4.75 2.84
N ILE A 49 17.13 -5.51 1.87
CA ILE A 49 17.82 -6.60 1.16
C ILE A 49 18.86 -6.03 0.19
N ARG A 50 20.01 -6.69 0.12
CA ARG A 50 21.09 -6.39 -0.82
C ARG A 50 21.52 -7.63 -1.60
N VAL A 51 22.14 -7.41 -2.75
CA VAL A 51 22.84 -8.48 -3.49
C VAL A 51 23.95 -9.03 -2.58
N GLY A 52 24.03 -10.36 -2.46
CA GLY A 52 24.93 -11.07 -1.56
C GLY A 52 24.26 -11.55 -0.26
N ASP A 53 23.10 -11.02 0.12
CA ASP A 53 22.36 -11.49 1.28
C ASP A 53 21.73 -12.86 1.02
N THR A 54 21.51 -13.60 2.11
CA THR A 54 20.71 -14.82 2.07
C THR A 54 19.24 -14.47 2.33
N TYR A 55 18.38 -14.79 1.37
CA TYR A 55 16.94 -14.57 1.55
C TYR A 55 16.40 -15.38 2.72
N SER A 56 15.65 -14.73 3.59
CA SER A 56 14.84 -15.37 4.63
C SER A 56 13.43 -14.80 4.64
N PRO A 57 12.43 -15.54 5.15
CA PRO A 57 11.06 -15.03 5.29
C PRO A 57 10.99 -13.75 6.15
N GLU A 58 11.83 -13.65 7.17
CA GLU A 58 11.89 -12.49 8.07
C GLU A 58 12.39 -11.25 7.33
N LEU A 59 13.47 -11.38 6.55
CA LEU A 59 14.03 -10.31 5.74
C LEU A 59 13.07 -9.89 4.61
N GLY A 60 12.34 -10.86 4.03
CA GLY A 60 11.26 -10.59 3.10
C GLY A 60 10.12 -9.79 3.73
N ALA A 61 9.67 -10.19 4.92
CA ALA A 61 8.61 -9.48 5.64
C ALA A 61 9.03 -8.06 6.06
N GLU A 62 10.30 -7.85 6.45
CA GLU A 62 10.85 -6.54 6.75
C GLU A 62 10.87 -5.65 5.50
N SER A 63 11.29 -6.21 4.36
CA SER A 63 11.30 -5.53 3.08
C SER A 63 9.91 -5.09 2.65
N LEU A 64 8.90 -5.95 2.78
CA LEU A 64 7.52 -5.61 2.50
C LEU A 64 7.04 -4.46 3.40
N ARG A 65 7.28 -4.55 4.72
CA ARG A 65 6.90 -3.48 5.66
C ARG A 65 7.54 -2.14 5.31
N SER A 66 8.84 -2.13 4.97
CA SER A 66 9.56 -0.91 4.58
C SER A 66 9.01 -0.29 3.30
N LEU A 67 8.75 -1.10 2.28
CA LEU A 67 8.19 -0.64 1.00
C LEU A 67 6.76 -0.11 1.17
N TYR A 68 5.89 -0.79 1.95
CA TYR A 68 4.55 -0.28 2.25
C TYR A 68 4.58 0.99 3.11
N ALA A 69 5.50 1.08 4.08
CA ALA A 69 5.66 2.26 4.93
C ALA A 69 6.08 3.52 4.15
N SER A 70 6.71 3.37 2.97
CA SER A 70 7.04 4.47 2.09
C SER A 70 5.81 5.22 1.56
N GLY A 71 4.63 4.57 1.57
CA GLY A 71 3.37 5.13 1.05
C GLY A 71 3.30 5.22 -0.48
N MET A 72 4.35 4.85 -1.21
CA MET A 72 4.43 4.97 -2.67
C MET A 72 3.66 3.88 -3.41
N PHE A 73 3.48 2.71 -2.78
CA PHE A 73 2.96 1.52 -3.45
C PHE A 73 1.59 1.13 -2.92
N GLN A 74 0.72 0.70 -3.82
CA GLN A 74 -0.57 0.10 -3.51
C GLN A 74 -0.43 -1.38 -3.23
N ASP A 75 0.47 -2.06 -3.97
CA ASP A 75 0.80 -3.47 -3.79
C ASP A 75 2.29 -3.71 -3.98
N VAL A 76 2.83 -4.68 -3.23
CA VAL A 76 4.22 -5.11 -3.30
C VAL A 76 4.28 -6.62 -3.15
N GLN A 77 4.98 -7.28 -4.06
CA GLN A 77 5.22 -8.71 -4.04
C GLN A 77 6.72 -8.98 -4.15
N LEU A 78 7.18 -9.96 -3.38
CA LEU A 78 8.56 -10.44 -3.41
C LEU A 78 8.57 -11.91 -3.78
N ASP A 79 9.26 -12.25 -4.87
CA ASP A 79 9.41 -13.61 -5.34
C ASP A 79 10.90 -13.94 -5.56
N MET A 80 11.27 -15.20 -5.32
CA MET A 80 12.59 -15.70 -5.69
C MET A 80 12.50 -16.48 -6.99
N ASP A 81 13.18 -15.98 -8.02
CA ASP A 81 13.41 -16.68 -9.30
C ASP A 81 14.85 -17.22 -9.31
N GLY A 82 15.02 -18.44 -8.82
CA GLY A 82 16.36 -19.00 -8.56
C GLY A 82 17.13 -18.17 -7.53
N ASN A 83 18.14 -17.45 -7.96
CA ASN A 83 18.95 -16.54 -7.13
C ASN A 83 18.67 -15.05 -7.40
N VAL A 84 17.61 -14.74 -8.14
CA VAL A 84 17.17 -13.37 -8.41
C VAL A 84 15.97 -13.05 -7.53
N LEU A 85 16.07 -11.99 -6.74
CA LEU A 85 14.92 -11.46 -6.02
C LEU A 85 14.11 -10.57 -6.98
N VAL A 86 12.89 -10.97 -7.28
CA VAL A 86 11.97 -10.18 -8.10
C VAL A 86 11.06 -9.37 -7.18
N VAL A 87 11.19 -8.05 -7.24
CA VAL A 87 10.36 -7.10 -6.49
C VAL A 87 9.34 -6.51 -7.45
N ARG A 88 8.08 -6.98 -7.37
CA ARG A 88 6.97 -6.42 -8.14
C ARG A 88 6.24 -5.40 -7.31
N VAL A 89 6.07 -4.22 -7.88
CA VAL A 89 5.36 -3.14 -7.21
C VAL A 89 4.24 -2.60 -8.08
N GLN A 90 3.15 -2.19 -7.44
CA GLN A 90 2.11 -1.40 -8.06
C GLN A 90 2.12 -0.01 -7.42
N GLU A 91 2.48 1.01 -8.19
CA GLU A 91 2.51 2.39 -7.69
C GLU A 91 1.10 2.91 -7.38
N ARG A 92 0.96 3.65 -6.29
CA ARG A 92 -0.28 4.38 -6.02
C ARG A 92 -0.51 5.44 -7.09
N PRO A 93 -1.76 5.66 -7.53
CA PRO A 93 -2.04 6.74 -8.47
C PRO A 93 -1.76 8.11 -7.83
N THR A 94 -1.56 9.14 -8.66
CA THR A 94 -1.52 10.53 -8.21
C THR A 94 -2.81 11.24 -8.58
N VAL A 95 -3.10 12.31 -7.85
CA VAL A 95 -4.24 13.17 -8.13
C VAL A 95 -3.94 14.00 -9.39
N ALA A 96 -4.76 13.83 -10.43
CA ALA A 96 -4.68 14.61 -11.66
C ALA A 96 -5.31 16.00 -11.47
N ASN A 97 -6.50 16.03 -10.88
CA ASN A 97 -7.20 17.25 -10.48
C ASN A 97 -8.29 16.93 -9.46
N ILE A 98 -8.71 17.94 -8.71
CA ILE A 98 -9.86 17.89 -7.81
C ILE A 98 -10.85 18.94 -8.29
N HIS A 99 -12.08 18.52 -8.52
CA HIS A 99 -13.17 19.39 -8.90
C HIS A 99 -14.23 19.37 -7.81
N THR A 100 -14.60 20.55 -7.32
CA THR A 100 -15.64 20.72 -6.28
C THR A 100 -16.82 21.48 -6.86
N THR A 101 -18.03 20.99 -6.64
CA THR A 101 -19.27 21.63 -7.09
C THR A 101 -20.26 21.73 -5.94
N GLY A 102 -21.21 22.67 -6.05
CA GLY A 102 -22.30 22.84 -5.10
C GLY A 102 -21.91 23.43 -3.74
N ILE A 103 -20.66 23.92 -3.60
CA ILE A 103 -20.18 24.58 -2.39
C ILE A 103 -20.46 26.08 -2.50
N SER A 104 -21.33 26.60 -1.65
CA SER A 104 -21.67 28.02 -1.54
C SER A 104 -21.45 28.57 -0.13
N GLU A 105 -21.52 27.70 0.88
CA GLU A 105 -21.35 28.06 2.30
C GLU A 105 -19.89 28.37 2.67
N PHE A 106 -18.94 27.85 1.91
CA PHE A 106 -17.50 28.01 2.14
C PHE A 106 -16.81 28.70 0.96
N ASP A 107 -15.77 29.47 1.23
CA ASP A 107 -14.91 29.99 0.20
C ASP A 107 -14.16 28.85 -0.54
N ALA A 108 -14.25 28.85 -1.86
CA ALA A 108 -13.66 27.80 -2.69
C ALA A 108 -12.14 27.66 -2.48
N LYS A 109 -11.41 28.78 -2.29
CA LYS A 109 -9.96 28.76 -2.01
C LYS A 109 -9.67 28.19 -0.63
N GLY A 110 -10.54 28.45 0.36
CA GLY A 110 -10.44 27.89 1.70
C GLY A 110 -10.60 26.36 1.67
N VAL A 111 -11.56 25.85 0.89
CA VAL A 111 -11.76 24.41 0.72
C VAL A 111 -10.57 23.78 0.02
N GLU A 112 -10.07 24.36 -1.08
CA GLU A 112 -8.89 23.87 -1.78
C GLU A 112 -7.66 23.81 -0.87
N LYS A 113 -7.43 24.87 -0.07
CA LYS A 113 -6.35 24.90 0.90
C LYS A 113 -6.49 23.79 1.94
N SER A 114 -7.69 23.62 2.50
CA SER A 114 -7.95 22.56 3.50
C SER A 114 -7.70 21.17 2.94
N LEU A 115 -8.10 20.91 1.70
CA LEU A 115 -7.81 19.65 1.01
C LEU A 115 -6.30 19.43 0.83
N ARG A 116 -5.57 20.47 0.45
CA ARG A 116 -4.10 20.44 0.30
C ARG A 116 -3.39 20.17 1.63
N ASP A 117 -3.83 20.81 2.69
CA ASP A 117 -3.24 20.68 4.03
C ASP A 117 -3.38 19.26 4.59
N VAL A 118 -4.41 18.50 4.18
CA VAL A 118 -4.58 17.08 4.53
C VAL A 118 -3.92 16.11 3.54
N GLY A 119 -3.19 16.62 2.53
CA GLY A 119 -2.49 15.79 1.55
C GLY A 119 -3.30 15.45 0.30
N LEU A 120 -4.39 16.17 0.02
CA LEU A 120 -5.22 16.02 -1.16
C LEU A 120 -5.02 17.25 -2.08
N ALA A 121 -4.10 17.12 -3.03
CA ALA A 121 -3.85 18.15 -4.05
C ALA A 121 -3.37 17.53 -5.34
N GLU A 122 -3.45 18.29 -6.44
CA GLU A 122 -2.92 17.88 -7.74
C GLU A 122 -1.43 17.54 -7.63
N GLY A 123 -1.03 16.42 -8.23
CA GLY A 123 0.32 15.87 -8.20
C GLY A 123 0.65 15.03 -6.94
N PHE A 124 -0.17 15.06 -5.90
CA PHE A 124 0.05 14.27 -4.69
C PHE A 124 -0.35 12.81 -4.91
N ILE A 125 0.27 11.90 -4.16
CA ILE A 125 -0.13 10.50 -4.14
C ILE A 125 -1.56 10.41 -3.61
N PHE A 126 -2.43 9.71 -4.35
CA PHE A 126 -3.81 9.50 -3.93
C PHE A 126 -3.90 8.41 -2.85
N ASP A 127 -4.46 8.78 -1.71
CA ASP A 127 -4.82 7.87 -0.63
C ASP A 127 -6.32 7.96 -0.37
N ARG A 128 -7.03 6.85 -0.53
CA ARG A 128 -8.47 6.77 -0.30
C ARG A 128 -8.85 7.13 1.13
N ALA A 129 -8.06 6.71 2.11
CA ALA A 129 -8.34 7.01 3.50
C ALA A 129 -8.21 8.51 3.84
N VAL A 130 -7.30 9.21 3.15
CA VAL A 130 -7.19 10.68 3.26
C VAL A 130 -8.43 11.35 2.69
N LEU A 131 -8.89 10.92 1.52
CA LEU A 131 -10.11 11.43 0.89
C LEU A 131 -11.33 11.21 1.78
N ASP A 132 -11.53 10.00 2.30
CA ASP A 132 -12.67 9.68 3.15
C ASP A 132 -12.67 10.52 4.45
N ARG A 133 -11.50 10.76 5.05
CA ARG A 133 -11.38 11.67 6.21
C ARG A 133 -11.73 13.12 5.85
N ALA A 134 -11.25 13.61 4.72
CA ALA A 134 -11.56 14.95 4.25
C ALA A 134 -13.07 15.16 4.02
N VAL A 135 -13.74 14.16 3.42
CA VAL A 135 -15.18 14.17 3.22
C VAL A 135 -15.95 14.17 4.54
N GLN A 136 -15.53 13.36 5.51
CA GLN A 136 -16.14 13.36 6.85
C GLN A 136 -15.94 14.69 7.57
N GLU A 137 -14.79 15.32 7.42
CA GLU A 137 -14.56 16.64 8.00
C GLU A 137 -15.44 17.69 7.34
N LEU A 138 -15.57 17.69 6.02
CA LEU A 138 -16.45 18.60 5.30
C LEU A 138 -17.90 18.43 5.74
N ARG A 139 -18.39 17.20 5.89
CA ARG A 139 -19.74 16.94 6.44
C ARG A 139 -19.91 17.51 7.84
N ARG A 140 -18.93 17.34 8.74
CA ARG A 140 -18.96 17.93 10.09
C ARG A 140 -19.03 19.45 10.06
N GLN A 141 -18.30 20.09 9.15
CA GLN A 141 -18.33 21.53 8.96
C GLN A 141 -19.73 22.02 8.53
N TYR A 142 -20.40 21.32 7.62
CA TYR A 142 -21.78 21.63 7.23
C TYR A 142 -22.76 21.47 8.42
N LEU A 143 -22.66 20.38 9.17
CA LEU A 143 -23.47 20.16 10.35
C LEU A 143 -23.30 21.27 11.40
N SER A 144 -22.06 21.72 11.64
CA SER A 144 -21.79 22.82 12.60
C SER A 144 -22.38 24.16 12.18
N ARG A 145 -22.68 24.34 10.88
CA ARG A 145 -23.35 25.52 10.33
C ARG A 145 -24.86 25.36 10.16
N GLY A 146 -25.45 24.32 10.76
CA GLY A 146 -26.89 24.07 10.70
C GLY A 146 -27.37 23.49 9.37
N ARG A 147 -26.49 23.00 8.52
CA ARG A 147 -26.81 22.33 7.25
C ARG A 147 -26.97 20.83 7.47
N TYR A 148 -28.01 20.42 8.21
CA TYR A 148 -28.23 19.03 8.63
C TYR A 148 -28.54 18.06 7.52
N SER A 149 -29.04 18.55 6.38
CA SER A 149 -29.35 17.75 5.19
C SER A 149 -28.26 17.78 4.12
N ALA A 150 -27.10 18.38 4.41
CA ALA A 150 -26.00 18.43 3.48
C ALA A 150 -25.51 17.01 3.11
N ASP A 151 -25.45 16.72 1.81
CA ASP A 151 -24.88 15.48 1.29
C ASP A 151 -23.63 15.78 0.47
N VAL A 152 -22.61 14.96 0.68
CA VAL A 152 -21.31 15.07 -0.03
C VAL A 152 -21.07 13.78 -0.78
N LYS A 153 -21.13 13.85 -2.10
CA LYS A 153 -20.86 12.74 -3.01
C LYS A 153 -19.47 12.87 -3.59
N VAL A 154 -18.73 11.76 -3.61
CA VAL A 154 -17.39 11.75 -4.18
C VAL A 154 -17.30 10.68 -5.24
N THR A 155 -16.76 11.08 -6.40
CA THR A 155 -16.45 10.20 -7.50
C THR A 155 -14.95 10.26 -7.80
N VAL A 156 -14.29 9.10 -7.78
CA VAL A 156 -12.89 8.95 -8.16
C VAL A 156 -12.83 8.21 -9.49
N THR A 157 -12.32 8.89 -10.51
CA THR A 157 -12.24 8.36 -11.88
C THR A 157 -10.77 8.15 -12.24
N PRO A 158 -10.35 6.92 -12.59
CA PRO A 158 -9.03 6.68 -13.14
C PRO A 158 -8.85 7.44 -14.46
N VAL A 159 -7.67 8.02 -14.65
CA VAL A 159 -7.27 8.68 -15.89
C VAL A 159 -5.89 8.19 -16.30
N GLU A 160 -5.42 8.58 -17.49
CA GLU A 160 -4.14 8.13 -18.04
C GLU A 160 -2.95 8.37 -17.10
N ARG A 161 -1.87 7.61 -17.30
CA ARG A 161 -0.59 7.70 -16.58
C ARG A 161 -0.72 7.46 -15.08
N ASN A 162 -1.51 6.45 -14.69
CA ASN A 162 -1.74 6.08 -13.29
C ASN A 162 -2.11 7.29 -12.41
N ARG A 163 -3.10 8.07 -12.85
CA ARG A 163 -3.66 9.21 -12.12
C ARG A 163 -5.14 9.02 -11.85
N VAL A 164 -5.68 9.81 -10.94
CA VAL A 164 -7.11 9.87 -10.64
C VAL A 164 -7.62 11.29 -10.69
N ARG A 165 -8.85 11.47 -11.19
CA ARG A 165 -9.64 12.68 -11.04
C ARG A 165 -10.59 12.49 -9.88
N ILE A 166 -10.72 13.49 -9.02
CA ILE A 166 -11.62 13.48 -7.88
C ILE A 166 -12.67 14.55 -8.11
N ASN A 167 -13.95 14.16 -8.13
CA ASN A 167 -15.08 15.08 -8.12
C ASN A 167 -15.77 15.00 -6.77
N ILE A 168 -15.96 16.15 -6.13
CA ILE A 168 -16.66 16.31 -4.85
C ILE A 168 -17.88 17.17 -5.14
N ASP A 169 -19.05 16.54 -5.16
CA ASP A 169 -20.33 17.20 -5.41
C ASP A 169 -21.07 17.34 -4.09
N VAL A 170 -21.39 18.57 -3.72
CA VAL A 170 -22.07 18.89 -2.47
C VAL A 170 -23.47 19.39 -2.75
N ASP A 171 -24.44 18.75 -2.14
CA ASP A 171 -25.78 19.29 -2.01
C ASP A 171 -25.93 19.83 -0.56
N GLU A 172 -25.88 21.14 -0.42
CA GLU A 172 -25.90 21.78 0.91
C GLU A 172 -27.26 21.69 1.62
N GLY A 173 -28.32 21.37 0.85
CA GLY A 173 -29.68 21.38 1.36
C GLY A 173 -30.15 22.72 1.93
N PRO A 174 -31.37 22.81 2.45
CA PRO A 174 -31.87 24.03 3.09
C PRO A 174 -31.14 24.30 4.41
N ALA A 175 -30.94 25.59 4.72
CA ALA A 175 -30.49 25.98 6.05
C ALA A 175 -31.59 25.69 7.10
N ALA A 176 -31.21 25.24 8.29
CA ALA A 176 -32.13 25.05 9.38
C ALA A 176 -32.79 26.40 9.71
N LYS A 177 -34.12 26.44 9.72
CA LYS A 177 -34.88 27.58 10.23
C LYS A 177 -35.03 27.40 11.74
N ILE A 178 -34.56 28.37 12.48
CA ILE A 178 -34.84 28.51 13.93
C ILE A 178 -36.18 29.16 14.09
#